data_fc5685f25f110cbe554060d978ed8245
#
_entry.id   fc5685f25f110cbe554060d978ed8245
#
_cell.length_a   1.000
_cell.length_b   1.000
_cell.length_c   1.000
_cell.angle_alpha   90.00
_cell.angle_beta   90.00
_cell.angle_gamma   90.00
#
_symmetry.space_group_name_H-M   'P 1'
#
loop_
_entity.id
_entity.type
_entity.pdbx_description
1 polymer ?
#
loop_
_entity_poly.entity_id
_entity_poly.type
_entity_poly.pdbx_seq_one_letter_code
_entity_poly.pdbx_strand_id
1 'polypeptide(L)'
;SSAGGHVASMAMTHFDAGNSNATDVIERESSRPDVAVLCYPVISMGKFAHHGSKVLLLGTNPPPSLVEETSSELQVKKDSPPCFIWSTDEDRTVPIENSLDFAAALRKAGVPFELHVYQKGPHGQGLGSHDYNPDKWLPWVAECGRWLKEQGFAN
;
A
#
# COMPACT_ATOMS: atom_id res chain seq x y z
N SER A 1 4.73 2.58 -4.96
CA SER A 1 4.09 3.89 -5.11
C SER A 1 2.98 3.84 -6.15
N SER A 2 1.95 4.70 -6.06
CA SER A 2 0.87 4.83 -7.05
C SER A 2 0.25 3.47 -7.42
N ALA A 3 0.15 3.11 -8.68
CA ALA A 3 -0.32 1.78 -9.13
C ALA A 3 0.53 0.63 -8.56
N GLY A 4 1.85 0.82 -8.39
CA GLY A 4 2.72 -0.13 -7.68
C GLY A 4 2.39 -0.25 -6.18
N GLY A 5 1.72 0.76 -5.60
CA GLY A 5 1.13 0.69 -4.27
C GLY A 5 -0.01 -0.32 -4.20
N HIS A 6 -0.80 -0.42 -5.28
CA HIS A 6 -1.84 -1.45 -5.40
C HIS A 6 -1.22 -2.85 -5.40
N VAL A 7 -0.19 -3.10 -6.20
CA VAL A 7 0.51 -4.41 -6.21
C VAL A 7 1.03 -4.76 -4.82
N ALA A 8 1.63 -3.80 -4.12
CA ALA A 8 2.14 -4.03 -2.76
C ALA A 8 1.01 -4.29 -1.75
N SER A 9 -0.10 -3.55 -1.82
CA SER A 9 -1.24 -3.77 -0.93
C SER A 9 -1.96 -5.09 -1.20
N MET A 10 -2.01 -5.54 -2.47
CA MET A 10 -2.49 -6.88 -2.82
C MET A 10 -1.58 -7.96 -2.22
N ALA A 11 -0.25 -7.81 -2.28
CA ALA A 11 0.67 -8.74 -1.64
C ALA A 11 0.49 -8.79 -0.11
N MET A 12 0.13 -7.66 0.53
CA MET A 12 -0.17 -7.60 1.97
C MET A 12 -1.45 -8.34 2.37
N THR A 13 -2.40 -8.50 1.45
CA THR A 13 -3.75 -8.98 1.76
C THR A 13 -4.08 -10.35 1.16
N HIS A 14 -3.31 -10.79 0.15
CA HIS A 14 -3.52 -12.04 -0.61
C HIS A 14 -2.33 -13.01 -0.54
N PHE A 15 -1.48 -12.86 0.46
CA PHE A 15 -0.38 -13.81 0.70
C PHE A 15 -0.90 -15.20 1.09
N ASP A 16 -0.06 -16.21 0.87
CA ASP A 16 -0.23 -17.57 1.39
C ASP A 16 0.78 -17.88 2.51
N ALA A 17 0.48 -18.91 3.28
CA ALA A 17 1.34 -19.34 4.40
C ALA A 17 2.49 -20.28 3.96
N GLY A 18 2.60 -20.60 2.68
CA GLY A 18 3.45 -21.66 2.15
C GLY A 18 2.86 -23.06 2.39
N ASN A 19 3.38 -24.04 1.67
CA ASN A 19 3.00 -25.43 1.80
C ASN A 19 4.17 -26.27 2.30
N SER A 20 4.26 -26.53 3.60
CA SER A 20 5.36 -27.28 4.22
C SER A 20 5.57 -28.69 3.63
N ASN A 21 4.57 -29.25 2.95
CA ASN A 21 4.61 -30.58 2.31
C ASN A 21 4.97 -30.52 0.82
N ALA A 22 5.19 -29.32 0.26
CA ALA A 22 5.56 -29.19 -1.15
C ALA A 22 6.92 -29.82 -1.44
N THR A 23 7.09 -30.35 -2.64
CA THR A 23 8.37 -30.90 -3.11
C THR A 23 9.37 -29.80 -3.39
N ASP A 24 8.90 -28.69 -3.96
CA ASP A 24 9.69 -27.47 -4.20
C ASP A 24 9.89 -26.73 -2.87
N VAL A 25 11.14 -26.41 -2.56
CA VAL A 25 11.50 -25.66 -1.35
C VAL A 25 10.95 -24.24 -1.35
N ILE A 26 10.78 -23.62 -2.52
CA ILE A 26 10.22 -22.26 -2.65
C ILE A 26 8.73 -22.26 -2.26
N GLU A 27 7.98 -23.28 -2.65
CA GLU A 27 6.56 -23.39 -2.30
C GLU A 27 6.33 -23.62 -0.80
N ARG A 28 7.36 -23.95 -0.03
CA ARG A 28 7.27 -24.10 1.44
C ARG A 28 7.28 -22.77 2.16
N GLU A 29 7.84 -21.74 1.54
CA GLU A 29 7.97 -20.42 2.14
C GLU A 29 6.68 -19.62 2.03
N SER A 30 6.37 -18.83 3.07
CA SER A 30 5.26 -17.91 3.03
C SER A 30 5.54 -16.75 2.08
N SER A 31 4.55 -16.37 1.28
CA SER A 31 4.60 -15.16 0.43
C SER A 31 4.25 -13.87 1.19
N ARG A 32 3.98 -13.96 2.50
CA ARG A 32 3.63 -12.81 3.34
C ARG A 32 4.81 -11.86 3.49
N PRO A 33 4.67 -10.57 3.11
CA PRO A 33 5.70 -9.57 3.42
C PRO A 33 5.82 -9.35 4.93
N ASP A 34 7.00 -8.96 5.41
CA ASP A 34 7.21 -8.61 6.82
C ASP A 34 6.65 -7.23 7.16
N VAL A 35 6.83 -6.26 6.26
CA VAL A 35 6.28 -4.89 6.33
C VAL A 35 5.97 -4.38 4.94
N ALA A 36 5.18 -3.31 4.86
CA ALA A 36 4.97 -2.59 3.61
C ALA A 36 5.13 -1.07 3.77
N VAL A 37 5.63 -0.43 2.71
CA VAL A 37 5.70 1.03 2.58
C VAL A 37 4.90 1.45 1.35
N LEU A 38 3.83 2.18 1.56
CA LEU A 38 2.89 2.59 0.52
C LEU A 38 2.95 4.12 0.35
N CYS A 39 3.37 4.56 -0.84
CA CYS A 39 3.48 5.97 -1.18
C CYS A 39 2.33 6.35 -2.13
N TYR A 40 1.44 7.25 -1.68
CA TYR A 40 0.26 7.69 -2.46
C TYR A 40 -0.36 6.53 -3.27
N PRO A 41 -0.74 5.43 -2.58
CA PRO A 41 -1.08 4.18 -3.26
C PRO A 41 -2.45 4.24 -3.91
N VAL A 42 -2.60 3.58 -5.06
CA VAL A 42 -3.90 3.07 -5.49
C VAL A 42 -4.23 1.89 -4.58
N ILE A 43 -5.44 1.84 -4.04
CA ILE A 43 -5.93 0.82 -3.11
C ILE A 43 -7.29 0.29 -3.59
N SER A 44 -8.27 1.18 -3.71
CA SER A 44 -9.64 0.82 -4.05
C SER A 44 -9.84 0.69 -5.57
N MET A 45 -10.57 -0.32 -5.97
CA MET A 45 -11.16 -0.45 -7.30
C MET A 45 -12.66 -0.08 -7.30
N GLY A 46 -13.18 0.36 -6.14
CA GLY A 46 -14.56 0.77 -5.91
C GLY A 46 -14.82 2.25 -6.21
N LYS A 47 -15.44 2.93 -5.25
CA LYS A 47 -15.89 4.33 -5.36
C LYS A 47 -14.74 5.32 -5.60
N PHE A 48 -13.61 5.12 -4.93
CA PHE A 48 -12.46 6.02 -4.98
C PHE A 48 -11.34 5.50 -5.89
N ALA A 49 -11.69 4.61 -6.83
CA ALA A 49 -10.71 4.04 -7.74
C ALA A 49 -10.01 5.11 -8.59
N HIS A 50 -8.70 4.98 -8.77
CA HIS A 50 -8.04 5.64 -9.89
C HIS A 50 -8.50 4.99 -11.19
N HIS A 51 -9.28 5.73 -11.99
CA HIS A 51 -9.99 5.20 -13.17
C HIS A 51 -9.05 4.46 -14.14
N GLY A 52 -7.89 5.07 -14.44
CA GLY A 52 -6.92 4.46 -15.35
C GLY A 52 -6.41 3.10 -14.86
N SER A 53 -6.03 3.00 -13.57
CA SER A 53 -5.59 1.74 -12.97
C SER A 53 -6.69 0.68 -13.01
N LYS A 54 -7.92 1.06 -12.66
CA LYS A 54 -9.07 0.14 -12.69
C LYS A 54 -9.32 -0.42 -14.10
N VAL A 55 -9.36 0.43 -15.11
CA VAL A 55 -9.64 0.01 -16.50
C VAL A 55 -8.51 -0.87 -17.04
N LEU A 56 -7.26 -0.52 -16.76
CA LEU A 56 -6.11 -1.31 -17.24
C LEU A 56 -6.01 -2.68 -16.54
N LEU A 57 -6.41 -2.76 -15.28
CA LEU A 57 -6.36 -4.01 -14.51
C LEU A 57 -7.58 -4.91 -14.77
N LEU A 58 -8.78 -4.32 -14.77
CA LEU A 58 -10.03 -5.07 -14.69
C LEU A 58 -10.88 -4.97 -15.97
N GLY A 59 -10.51 -4.10 -16.91
CA GLY A 59 -11.33 -3.78 -18.06
C GLY A 59 -12.40 -2.70 -17.75
N THR A 60 -13.21 -2.39 -18.74
CA THR A 60 -14.19 -1.30 -18.68
C THR A 60 -15.48 -1.64 -17.93
N ASN A 61 -15.80 -2.93 -17.79
CA ASN A 61 -17.02 -3.40 -17.14
C ASN A 61 -16.75 -4.66 -16.30
N PRO A 62 -15.95 -4.54 -15.22
CA PRO A 62 -15.61 -5.68 -14.39
C PRO A 62 -16.79 -6.15 -13.55
N PRO A 63 -16.90 -7.47 -13.26
CA PRO A 63 -17.90 -7.96 -12.32
C PRO A 63 -17.66 -7.39 -10.93
N PRO A 64 -18.75 -7.11 -10.14
CA PRO A 64 -18.61 -6.57 -8.79
C PRO A 64 -17.71 -7.39 -7.86
N SER A 65 -17.73 -8.71 -7.96
CA SER A 65 -16.86 -9.59 -7.17
C SER A 65 -15.37 -9.36 -7.43
N LEU A 66 -14.98 -9.09 -8.68
CA LEU A 66 -13.60 -8.80 -9.03
C LEU A 66 -13.17 -7.42 -8.51
N VAL A 67 -14.08 -6.44 -8.54
CA VAL A 67 -13.86 -5.11 -7.94
C VAL A 67 -13.64 -5.24 -6.42
N GLU A 68 -14.45 -6.04 -5.74
CA GLU A 68 -14.32 -6.30 -4.30
C GLU A 68 -13.01 -7.02 -3.99
N GLU A 69 -12.70 -8.10 -4.70
CA GLU A 69 -11.48 -8.89 -4.52
C GLU A 69 -10.21 -8.05 -4.69
N THR A 70 -10.20 -7.13 -5.66
CA THR A 70 -9.03 -6.28 -5.96
C THR A 70 -9.02 -4.95 -5.23
N SER A 71 -10.00 -4.68 -4.37
CA SER A 71 -10.02 -3.53 -3.46
C SER A 71 -9.36 -3.91 -2.14
N SER A 72 -8.06 -3.57 -1.99
CA SER A 72 -7.24 -4.05 -0.87
C SER A 72 -7.79 -3.63 0.49
N GLU A 73 -8.50 -2.50 0.60
CA GLU A 73 -9.15 -2.06 1.84
C GLU A 73 -10.24 -3.02 2.33
N LEU A 74 -10.80 -3.82 1.41
CA LEU A 74 -11.83 -4.82 1.73
C LEU A 74 -11.22 -6.19 2.07
N GLN A 75 -9.92 -6.37 1.83
CA GLN A 75 -9.21 -7.64 1.95
C GLN A 75 -8.25 -7.71 3.15
N VAL A 76 -8.16 -6.64 3.95
CA VAL A 76 -7.29 -6.60 5.15
C VAL A 76 -7.71 -7.66 6.15
N LYS A 77 -6.74 -8.45 6.62
CA LYS A 77 -6.90 -9.51 7.62
C LYS A 77 -6.09 -9.19 8.87
N LYS A 78 -6.36 -9.88 9.96
CA LYS A 78 -5.64 -9.71 11.23
C LYS A 78 -4.14 -10.01 11.12
N ASP A 79 -3.77 -10.89 10.22
CA ASP A 79 -2.40 -11.32 9.94
C ASP A 79 -1.74 -10.56 8.79
N SER A 80 -2.40 -9.54 8.23
CA SER A 80 -1.76 -8.60 7.29
C SER A 80 -0.55 -7.94 7.95
N PRO A 81 0.54 -7.66 7.19
CA PRO A 81 1.76 -7.09 7.75
C PRO A 81 1.59 -5.63 8.19
N PRO A 82 2.42 -5.13 9.11
CA PRO A 82 2.49 -3.71 9.44
C PRO A 82 2.75 -2.84 8.22
N CYS A 83 2.22 -1.62 8.21
CA CYS A 83 2.26 -0.77 7.04
C CYS A 83 2.55 0.70 7.36
N PHE A 84 3.50 1.30 6.65
CA PHE A 84 3.70 2.74 6.58
C PHE A 84 3.02 3.28 5.33
N ILE A 85 2.20 4.34 5.48
CA ILE A 85 1.41 4.93 4.39
C ILE A 85 1.64 6.44 4.39
N TRP A 86 1.83 7.03 3.20
CA TRP A 86 1.77 8.46 3.08
C TRP A 86 1.09 8.90 1.77
N SER A 87 0.43 10.04 1.83
CA SER A 87 -0.25 10.67 0.69
C SER A 87 -0.37 12.19 0.91
N THR A 88 -0.85 12.89 -0.10
CA THR A 88 -1.19 14.32 0.00
C THR A 88 -2.69 14.55 -0.23
N ASP A 89 -3.26 15.52 0.48
CA ASP A 89 -4.68 15.92 0.32
C ASP A 89 -4.95 16.58 -1.05
N GLU A 90 -3.94 17.26 -1.61
CA GLU A 90 -4.04 17.90 -2.93
C GLU A 90 -3.86 16.92 -4.11
N ASP A 91 -3.67 15.62 -3.87
CA ASP A 91 -3.55 14.63 -4.94
C ASP A 91 -4.85 14.54 -5.75
N ARG A 92 -4.80 14.99 -7.02
CA ARG A 92 -5.94 14.99 -7.94
C ARG A 92 -5.97 13.74 -8.83
N THR A 93 -4.98 12.87 -8.73
CA THR A 93 -4.85 11.66 -9.55
C THR A 93 -5.36 10.43 -8.80
N VAL A 94 -4.87 10.22 -7.59
CA VAL A 94 -5.33 9.13 -6.71
C VAL A 94 -5.99 9.76 -5.48
N PRO A 95 -7.31 9.64 -5.32
CA PRO A 95 -8.03 10.22 -4.19
C PRO A 95 -7.44 9.78 -2.85
N ILE A 96 -7.29 10.73 -1.93
CA ILE A 96 -6.74 10.47 -0.58
C ILE A 96 -7.50 9.38 0.18
N GLU A 97 -8.77 9.18 -0.14
CA GLU A 97 -9.62 8.13 0.43
C GLU A 97 -9.01 6.74 0.27
N ASN A 98 -8.20 6.49 -0.77
CA ASN A 98 -7.46 5.23 -0.90
C ASN A 98 -6.61 4.95 0.35
N SER A 99 -5.85 5.94 0.81
CA SER A 99 -5.01 5.80 2.00
C SER A 99 -5.83 5.81 3.30
N LEU A 100 -6.86 6.63 3.38
CA LEU A 100 -7.73 6.75 4.56
C LEU A 100 -8.54 5.46 4.79
N ASP A 101 -9.17 4.92 3.75
CA ASP A 101 -9.98 3.70 3.82
C ASP A 101 -9.10 2.48 4.14
N PHE A 102 -7.89 2.41 3.58
CA PHE A 102 -6.95 1.33 3.89
C PHE A 102 -6.47 1.40 5.34
N ALA A 103 -6.10 2.59 5.83
CA ALA A 103 -5.73 2.79 7.24
C ALA A 103 -6.88 2.45 8.20
N ALA A 104 -8.12 2.82 7.84
CA ALA A 104 -9.31 2.44 8.61
C ALA A 104 -9.50 0.93 8.66
N ALA A 105 -9.27 0.23 7.54
CA ALA A 105 -9.35 -1.23 7.48
C ALA A 105 -8.25 -1.91 8.32
N LEU A 106 -7.00 -1.43 8.24
CA LEU A 106 -5.89 -1.90 9.10
C LEU A 106 -6.23 -1.72 10.57
N ARG A 107 -6.73 -0.53 10.96
CA ARG A 107 -7.17 -0.25 12.33
C ARG A 107 -8.26 -1.23 12.80
N LYS A 108 -9.27 -1.47 11.97
CA LYS A 108 -10.36 -2.39 12.27
C LYS A 108 -9.85 -3.82 12.47
N ALA A 109 -8.88 -4.25 11.69
CA ALA A 109 -8.27 -5.58 11.78
C ALA A 109 -7.25 -5.72 12.93
N GLY A 110 -6.87 -4.61 13.59
CA GLY A 110 -5.85 -4.60 14.64
C GLY A 110 -4.42 -4.71 14.11
N VAL A 111 -4.20 -4.39 12.83
CA VAL A 111 -2.88 -4.38 12.19
C VAL A 111 -2.17 -3.06 12.49
N PRO A 112 -0.90 -3.07 12.97
CA PRO A 112 -0.15 -1.85 13.19
C PRO A 112 0.09 -1.08 11.89
N PHE A 113 -0.07 0.24 11.93
CA PHE A 113 0.24 1.09 10.80
C PHE A 113 0.65 2.49 11.24
N GLU A 114 1.33 3.22 10.37
CA GLU A 114 1.58 4.65 10.49
C GLU A 114 1.09 5.35 9.21
N LEU A 115 0.31 6.42 9.35
CA LEU A 115 -0.25 7.18 8.23
C LEU A 115 0.15 8.65 8.33
N HIS A 116 0.76 9.18 7.25
CA HIS A 116 1.06 10.59 7.07
C HIS A 116 0.25 11.17 5.91
N VAL A 117 -0.51 12.22 6.21
CA VAL A 117 -1.22 13.00 5.20
C VAL A 117 -0.68 14.41 5.20
N TYR A 118 -0.06 14.82 4.10
CA TYR A 118 0.41 16.20 3.92
C TYR A 118 -0.63 16.99 3.14
N GLN A 119 -0.87 18.24 3.56
CA GLN A 119 -1.86 19.09 2.89
C GLN A 119 -1.45 19.35 1.43
N LYS A 120 -0.17 19.65 1.18
CA LYS A 120 0.34 20.16 -0.09
C LYS A 120 1.07 19.08 -0.89
N GLY A 121 0.85 19.10 -2.20
CA GLY A 121 1.65 18.37 -3.17
C GLY A 121 0.82 17.61 -4.20
N PRO A 122 1.29 17.58 -5.48
CA PRO A 122 0.67 16.79 -6.54
C PRO A 122 0.99 15.30 -6.36
N HIS A 123 0.32 14.46 -7.14
CA HIS A 123 0.62 13.04 -7.22
C HIS A 123 2.06 12.77 -7.70
N GLY A 124 2.66 11.69 -7.20
CA GLY A 124 3.90 11.18 -7.79
C GLY A 124 5.18 11.88 -7.32
N GLN A 125 5.19 12.52 -6.14
CA GLN A 125 6.34 13.28 -5.65
C GLN A 125 7.59 12.43 -5.33
N GLY A 126 7.49 11.11 -5.21
CA GLY A 126 8.63 10.25 -4.87
C GLY A 126 9.30 10.67 -3.57
N LEU A 127 10.62 10.83 -3.62
CA LEU A 127 11.40 11.35 -2.48
C LEU A 127 11.31 12.88 -2.32
N GLY A 128 10.73 13.59 -3.29
CA GLY A 128 10.67 15.06 -3.33
C GLY A 128 11.81 15.72 -4.12
N SER A 129 12.82 14.95 -4.49
CA SER A 129 13.98 15.44 -5.28
C SER A 129 14.40 14.39 -6.29
N HIS A 130 14.55 14.80 -7.53
CA HIS A 130 15.04 13.94 -8.62
C HIS A 130 16.58 13.82 -8.68
N ASP A 131 17.30 14.71 -7.99
CA ASP A 131 18.76 14.71 -7.90
C ASP A 131 19.28 13.90 -6.70
N TYR A 132 18.41 13.17 -6.01
CA TYR A 132 18.70 12.39 -4.80
C TYR A 132 19.39 13.20 -3.69
N ASN A 133 19.17 14.53 -3.65
CA ASN A 133 19.68 15.39 -2.58
C ASN A 133 18.83 15.21 -1.30
N PRO A 134 19.41 14.64 -0.21
CA PRO A 134 18.66 14.40 1.04
C PRO A 134 18.08 15.68 1.67
N ASP A 135 18.71 16.83 1.47
CA ASP A 135 18.24 18.11 2.01
C ASP A 135 16.91 18.59 1.41
N LYS A 136 16.53 17.97 0.26
CA LYS A 136 15.28 18.25 -0.44
C LYS A 136 14.26 17.14 -0.32
N TRP A 137 14.55 16.08 0.45
CA TRP A 137 13.62 14.99 0.62
C TRP A 137 12.39 15.42 1.40
N LEU A 138 11.25 14.85 1.05
CA LEU A 138 10.01 15.05 1.78
C LEU A 138 10.11 14.46 3.18
N PRO A 139 9.41 15.03 4.17
CA PRO A 139 9.45 14.59 5.57
C PRO A 139 9.17 13.08 5.75
N TRP A 140 8.31 12.51 4.90
CA TRP A 140 7.95 11.10 5.00
C TRP A 140 9.16 10.15 4.93
N VAL A 141 10.25 10.55 4.27
CA VAL A 141 11.45 9.68 4.14
C VAL A 141 12.09 9.45 5.50
N ALA A 142 12.26 10.52 6.28
CA ALA A 142 12.80 10.45 7.64
C ALA A 142 11.83 9.69 8.59
N GLU A 143 10.53 9.97 8.47
CA GLU A 143 9.50 9.31 9.28
C GLU A 143 9.42 7.81 8.96
N CYS A 144 9.50 7.42 7.70
CA CYS A 144 9.56 6.01 7.30
C CYS A 144 10.83 5.34 7.83
N GLY A 145 11.97 6.00 7.76
CA GLY A 145 13.24 5.49 8.32
C GLY A 145 13.14 5.26 9.83
N ARG A 146 12.56 6.20 10.58
CA ARG A 146 12.27 6.04 12.02
C ARG A 146 11.36 4.84 12.26
N TRP A 147 10.23 4.77 11.53
CA TRP A 147 9.26 3.70 11.67
C TRP A 147 9.87 2.32 11.38
N LEU A 148 10.69 2.18 10.32
CA LEU A 148 11.38 0.93 9.99
C LEU A 148 12.33 0.50 11.12
N LYS A 149 13.02 1.44 11.79
CA LYS A 149 13.84 1.13 12.99
C LYS A 149 12.98 0.58 14.13
N GLU A 150 11.83 1.20 14.41
CA GLU A 150 10.90 0.73 15.43
C GLU A 150 10.34 -0.66 15.12
N GLN A 151 10.21 -1.01 13.83
CA GLN A 151 9.83 -2.36 13.39
C GLN A 151 11.01 -3.36 13.38
N GLY A 152 12.24 -2.93 13.66
CA GLY A 152 13.42 -3.80 13.69
C GLY A 152 14.08 -4.05 12.33
N PHE A 153 13.75 -3.28 11.28
CA PHE A 153 14.30 -3.46 9.93
C PHE A 153 15.46 -2.53 9.57
N ALA A 154 15.83 -1.62 10.46
CA ALA A 154 16.99 -0.74 10.28
C ALA A 154 17.72 -0.51 11.60
N ASN A 155 19.05 -0.32 11.55
CA ASN A 155 19.91 0.01 12.69
C ASN A 155 20.04 1.52 12.88
#